data_c5f6db35e56ee21221dafe3dcb08f2c5
#
_entry.id   c5f6db35e56ee21221dafe3dcb08f2c5
#
_cell.length_a   1.000
_cell.length_b   1.000
_cell.length_c   1.000
_cell.angle_alpha   90.00
_cell.angle_beta   90.00
_cell.angle_gamma   90.00
#
_symmetry.space_group_name_H-M   'P 1'
#
loop_
_entity.id
_entity.type
_entity.pdbx_description
1 polymer ?
#
loop_
_entity_poly.entity_id
_entity_poly.type
_entity_poly.pdbx_seq_one_letter_code
_entity_poly.pdbx_strand_id
1 'polypeptide(L)'
;MIDDTRVRVTRFDFAPGAETGWHWHAMDYVITAVTDCHMRLEMPGGNVKKVTVPAGTAYRRDEGVEHNVINAGDTQMSFVEVELK
;
A
#
# COMPACT_ATOMS: atom_id res chain seq x y z
N MET A 1 -11.33 -8.98 0.53
CA MET A 1 -11.37 -10.04 1.56
C MET A 1 -12.50 -9.79 2.56
N ILE A 2 -12.44 -8.71 3.30
CA ILE A 2 -13.47 -8.36 4.29
C ILE A 2 -13.90 -6.93 4.00
N ASP A 3 -15.20 -6.66 4.05
CA ASP A 3 -15.75 -5.31 3.97
C ASP A 3 -17.03 -5.26 4.79
N ASP A 4 -16.91 -4.72 6.00
CA ASP A 4 -18.03 -4.60 6.94
C ASP A 4 -18.12 -3.17 7.49
N THR A 5 -18.85 -2.99 8.58
CA THR A 5 -19.06 -1.65 9.16
C THR A 5 -17.86 -1.10 9.90
N ARG A 6 -16.85 -1.92 10.18
CA ARG A 6 -15.66 -1.52 10.96
C ARG A 6 -14.38 -1.48 10.16
N VAL A 7 -14.20 -2.41 9.22
CA VAL A 7 -12.97 -2.53 8.45
C VAL A 7 -13.26 -2.92 7.02
N ARG A 8 -12.33 -2.53 6.13
CA ARG A 8 -12.22 -3.10 4.80
C ARG A 8 -10.82 -3.65 4.64
N VAL A 9 -10.72 -4.96 4.35
CA VAL A 9 -9.45 -5.66 4.16
C VAL A 9 -9.30 -6.02 2.69
N THR A 10 -8.22 -5.58 2.08
CA THR A 10 -7.93 -5.81 0.66
C THR A 10 -6.53 -6.39 0.51
N ARG A 11 -6.41 -7.46 -0.26
CA ARG A 11 -5.11 -8.00 -0.66
C ARG A 11 -4.72 -7.45 -2.02
N PHE A 12 -3.49 -6.99 -2.13
CA PHE A 12 -2.89 -6.52 -3.37
C PHE A 12 -1.72 -7.41 -3.77
N ASP A 13 -1.70 -7.82 -5.04
CA ASP A 13 -0.62 -8.58 -5.64
C ASP A 13 -0.18 -7.84 -6.90
N PHE A 14 1.08 -7.41 -6.95
CA PHE A 14 1.61 -6.61 -8.05
C PHE A 14 2.79 -7.32 -8.72
N ALA A 15 2.72 -7.48 -10.03
CA ALA A 15 3.89 -7.81 -10.84
C ALA A 15 4.90 -6.65 -10.79
N PRO A 16 6.19 -6.88 -11.10
CA PRO A 16 7.15 -5.80 -11.19
C PRO A 16 6.67 -4.67 -12.12
N GLY A 17 6.75 -3.44 -11.66
CA GLY A 17 6.29 -2.26 -12.39
C GLY A 17 4.80 -1.98 -12.33
N ALA A 18 3.99 -2.90 -11.82
CA ALA A 18 2.56 -2.66 -11.64
C ALA A 18 2.31 -1.62 -10.55
N GLU A 19 1.21 -0.90 -10.67
CA GLU A 19 0.90 0.22 -9.78
C GLU A 19 -0.59 0.25 -9.43
N THR A 20 -0.91 0.92 -8.31
CA THR A 20 -2.30 1.12 -7.88
C THR A 20 -3.04 2.15 -8.73
N GLY A 21 -2.32 3.10 -9.31
CA GLY A 21 -2.87 4.36 -9.79
C GLY A 21 -3.00 5.37 -8.63
N TRP A 22 -3.22 6.63 -8.99
CA TRP A 22 -3.42 7.68 -8.00
C TRP A 22 -4.71 7.44 -7.22
N HIS A 23 -4.61 7.51 -5.89
CA HIS A 23 -5.77 7.35 -5.02
C HIS A 23 -5.56 8.15 -3.73
N TRP A 24 -6.68 8.45 -3.08
CA TRP A 24 -6.73 9.16 -1.82
C TRP A 24 -7.36 8.26 -0.76
N HIS A 25 -6.73 8.21 0.42
CA HIS A 25 -7.22 7.41 1.54
C HIS A 25 -8.19 8.23 2.39
N ALA A 26 -9.44 7.81 2.43
CA ALA A 26 -10.49 8.45 3.24
C ALA A 26 -10.52 7.93 4.69
N MET A 27 -9.72 6.92 5.01
CA MET A 27 -9.70 6.23 6.32
C MET A 27 -8.26 5.99 6.74
N ASP A 28 -8.04 5.90 8.05
CA ASP A 28 -6.79 5.37 8.59
C ASP A 28 -6.62 3.94 8.10
N TYR A 29 -5.40 3.53 7.86
CA TYR A 29 -5.15 2.19 7.34
C TYR A 29 -3.83 1.59 7.84
N VAL A 30 -3.78 0.26 7.82
CA VAL A 30 -2.61 -0.55 8.16
C VAL A 30 -2.21 -1.35 6.94
N ILE A 31 -0.92 -1.34 6.62
CA ILE A 31 -0.34 -2.18 5.57
C ILE A 31 0.48 -3.27 6.24
N THR A 32 0.22 -4.53 5.86
CA THR A 32 1.00 -5.68 6.30
C THR A 32 1.63 -6.34 5.09
N ALA A 33 2.94 -6.43 5.06
CA ALA A 33 3.66 -7.06 3.95
C ALA A 33 3.56 -8.58 4.03
N VAL A 34 3.12 -9.21 2.95
CA VAL A 34 3.12 -10.68 2.78
C VAL A 34 4.46 -11.13 2.22
N THR A 35 4.99 -10.40 1.26
CA THR A 35 6.35 -10.54 0.73
C THR A 35 7.18 -9.34 1.13
N ASP A 36 8.49 -9.38 0.90
CA ASP A 36 9.28 -8.15 0.93
C ASP A 36 8.71 -7.20 -0.13
N CYS A 37 8.39 -5.99 0.29
CA CYS A 37 7.79 -4.99 -0.59
C CYS A 37 8.78 -3.85 -0.84
N HIS A 38 9.22 -3.71 -2.09
CA HIS A 38 10.04 -2.59 -2.54
C HIS A 38 9.13 -1.64 -3.30
N MET A 39 8.72 -0.57 -2.63
CA MET A 39 7.73 0.34 -3.17
C MET A 39 8.35 1.66 -3.56
N ARG A 40 7.87 2.21 -4.67
CA ARG A 40 8.04 3.61 -5.01
C ARG A 40 6.70 4.30 -4.80
N LEU A 41 6.69 5.30 -3.93
CA LEU A 41 5.50 6.09 -3.63
C LEU A 41 5.63 7.43 -4.33
N GLU A 42 4.74 7.69 -5.27
CA GLU A 42 4.60 9.01 -5.90
C GLU A 42 3.57 9.81 -5.12
N MET A 43 3.93 11.04 -4.76
CA MET A 43 3.10 11.92 -3.93
C MET A 43 2.85 13.24 -4.66
N PRO A 44 1.84 14.01 -4.25
CA PRO A 44 1.55 15.31 -4.85
C PRO A 44 2.79 16.22 -4.91
N GLY A 45 2.89 17.04 -5.95
CA GLY A 45 4.00 17.96 -6.12
C GLY A 45 5.25 17.34 -6.71
N GLY A 46 5.17 16.14 -7.28
CA GLY A 46 6.31 15.45 -7.89
C GLY A 46 7.24 14.78 -6.89
N ASN A 47 6.86 14.70 -5.63
CA ASN A 47 7.65 14.02 -4.61
C ASN A 47 7.60 12.51 -4.82
N VAL A 48 8.75 11.86 -4.64
CA VAL A 48 8.89 10.41 -4.75
C VAL A 48 9.63 9.89 -3.52
N LYS A 49 9.12 8.83 -2.92
CA LYS A 49 9.75 8.17 -1.77
C LYS A 49 9.90 6.68 -2.07
N LYS A 50 11.07 6.12 -1.80
CA LYS A 50 11.31 4.68 -1.87
C LYS A 50 11.20 4.09 -0.47
N VAL A 51 10.43 3.01 -0.34
CA VAL A 51 10.17 2.35 0.94
C VAL A 51 10.36 0.85 0.75
N THR A 52 11.06 0.22 1.68
CA THR A 52 11.16 -1.24 1.75
C THR A 52 10.44 -1.70 3.02
N VAL A 53 9.47 -2.60 2.87
CA VAL A 53 8.71 -3.19 3.96
C VAL A 53 9.00 -4.68 3.96
N PRO A 54 9.76 -5.20 4.95
CA PRO A 54 10.06 -6.63 5.00
C PRO A 54 8.80 -7.47 5.22
N ALA A 55 8.80 -8.67 4.65
CA ALA A 55 7.71 -9.63 4.83
C ALA A 55 7.41 -9.84 6.33
N GLY A 56 6.13 -9.88 6.68
CA GLY A 56 5.67 -10.08 8.04
C GLY A 56 5.69 -8.84 8.92
N THR A 57 6.06 -7.68 8.39
CA THR A 57 6.02 -6.41 9.13
C THR A 57 4.83 -5.56 8.69
N ALA A 58 4.45 -4.60 9.52
CA ALA A 58 3.31 -3.73 9.25
C ALA A 58 3.63 -2.29 9.62
N TYR A 59 2.90 -1.35 9.00
CA TYR A 59 2.93 0.06 9.38
C TYR A 59 1.54 0.66 9.25
N ARG A 60 1.32 1.79 9.92
CA ARG A 60 0.06 2.53 9.89
C ARG A 60 0.25 3.90 9.25
N ARG A 61 -0.81 4.35 8.57
CA ARG A 61 -0.92 5.72 8.04
C ARG A 61 -2.28 6.29 8.39
N ASP A 62 -2.32 7.61 8.55
CA ASP A 62 -3.56 8.34 8.82
C ASP A 62 -4.31 8.62 7.51
N GLU A 63 -5.62 8.88 7.64
CA GLU A 63 -6.44 9.34 6.53
C GLU A 63 -5.86 10.59 5.86
N GLY A 64 -6.22 10.83 4.62
CA GLY A 64 -5.80 12.01 3.87
C GLY A 64 -4.56 11.79 3.01
N VAL A 65 -3.93 10.62 3.07
CA VAL A 65 -2.79 10.31 2.19
C VAL A 65 -3.26 10.18 0.75
N GLU A 66 -2.60 10.90 -0.15
CA GLU A 66 -2.79 10.78 -1.60
C GLU A 66 -1.49 10.34 -2.23
N HIS A 67 -1.53 9.25 -3.00
CA HIS A 67 -0.33 8.70 -3.62
C HIS A 67 -0.64 7.71 -4.74
N ASN A 68 0.42 7.35 -5.47
CA ASN A 68 0.46 6.21 -6.37
C ASN A 68 1.52 5.24 -5.86
N VAL A 69 1.17 3.98 -5.67
CA VAL A 69 2.08 2.94 -5.17
C VAL A 69 2.51 2.05 -6.31
N ILE A 70 3.82 1.92 -6.51
CA ILE A 70 4.42 1.15 -7.60
C ILE A 70 5.30 0.05 -7.02
N ASN A 71 5.21 -1.16 -7.57
CA ASN A 71 6.19 -2.20 -7.27
C ASN A 71 7.50 -1.87 -7.98
N ALA A 72 8.47 -1.39 -7.23
CA ALA A 72 9.79 -0.99 -7.74
C ALA A 72 10.82 -2.12 -7.67
N GLY A 73 10.43 -3.31 -7.20
CA GLY A 73 11.29 -4.49 -7.18
C GLY A 73 11.24 -5.27 -8.49
N ASP A 74 11.96 -6.37 -8.53
CA ASP A 74 12.07 -7.26 -9.69
C ASP A 74 11.28 -8.56 -9.52
N THR A 75 10.56 -8.71 -8.43
CA THR A 75 9.69 -9.84 -8.12
C THR A 75 8.29 -9.39 -7.78
N GLN A 76 7.33 -10.32 -7.75
CA GLN A 76 5.97 -10.03 -7.33
C GLN A 76 5.97 -9.50 -5.89
N MET A 77 5.16 -8.48 -5.65
CA MET A 77 4.97 -7.85 -4.35
C MET A 77 3.54 -8.11 -3.89
N SER A 78 3.37 -8.55 -2.65
CA SER A 78 2.05 -8.78 -2.06
C SER A 78 1.96 -8.17 -0.68
N PHE A 79 0.85 -7.48 -0.42
CA PHE A 79 0.53 -6.92 0.90
C PHE A 79 -0.97 -6.91 1.14
N VAL A 80 -1.34 -6.79 2.40
CA VAL A 80 -2.73 -6.66 2.84
C VAL A 80 -2.93 -5.27 3.43
N GLU A 81 -3.96 -4.58 2.96
CA GLU A 81 -4.38 -3.28 3.47
C GLU A 81 -5.62 -3.46 4.33
N VAL A 82 -5.58 -2.94 5.55
CA VAL A 82 -6.72 -2.89 6.46
C VAL A 82 -7.11 -1.43 6.62
N GLU A 83 -8.27 -1.05 6.10
CA GLU A 83 -8.84 0.28 6.27
C GLU A 83 -9.75 0.29 7.48
N LEU A 84 -9.55 1.25 8.37
CA LEU A 84 -10.31 1.39 9.63
C LEU A 84 -11.45 2.38 9.40
N LYS A 85 -12.66 1.89 9.41
CA LYS A 85 -13.86 2.70 9.19
C LYS A 85 -14.32 3.44 10.45
#